data_03a1ad586c6e29c9820354dcd454ac21
#
_entry.id   03a1ad586c6e29c9820354dcd454ac21
#
_cell.length_a   1.000
_cell.length_b   1.000
_cell.length_c   1.000
_cell.angle_alpha   90.00
_cell.angle_beta   90.00
_cell.angle_gamma   90.00
#
_symmetry.space_group_name_H-M   'P 1'
#
loop_
_entity.id
_entity.type
_entity.pdbx_description
1 polymer ?
#
loop_
_entity_poly.entity_id
_entity_poly.type
_entity_poly.pdbx_seq_one_letter_code
_entity_poly.pdbx_strand_id
1 'polypeptide(L)'
;QPDDHVTTILEGIQAAASPEQSILYSNSGRIKAKKSDLSINTTDPAIQKKLITEGGGISDYSIDDAVRKARQSDLAIVAIGGYGIRSEWGLRTYGESADRPSIDFYGRQLELVQAIHATGTPVVIVIVNGKPLNNEWITKNIPTIVDVWEPGMYGGQALAEILFGEVNPSGKLPITIPKHAGQI
;
A
#
# COMPACT_ATOMS: atom_id res chain seq x y z
N GLN A 1 10.37 16.95 13.65
CA GLN A 1 11.61 17.17 12.88
C GLN A 1 11.28 17.06 11.41
N PRO A 2 11.90 17.87 10.54
CA PRO A 2 11.59 17.86 9.13
C PRO A 2 11.93 16.50 8.50
N ASP A 3 11.11 16.11 7.52
CA ASP A 3 11.23 14.88 6.74
C ASP A 3 12.42 14.91 5.76
N ASP A 4 13.38 15.83 5.94
CA ASP A 4 14.52 16.08 5.06
C ASP A 4 15.49 14.90 4.89
N HIS A 5 15.26 13.82 5.64
CA HIS A 5 16.08 12.59 5.60
C HIS A 5 15.31 11.34 5.18
N VAL A 6 14.05 11.49 4.78
CA VAL A 6 13.20 10.35 4.37
C VAL A 6 12.97 10.42 2.87
N THR A 7 13.42 9.40 2.17
CA THR A 7 13.08 9.23 0.74
C THR A 7 11.82 8.40 0.63
N THR A 8 10.74 9.01 0.20
CA THR A 8 9.48 8.30 -0.08
C THR A 8 9.61 7.39 -1.30
N ILE A 9 8.70 6.44 -1.45
CA ILE A 9 8.65 5.55 -2.62
C ILE A 9 8.56 6.36 -3.92
N LEU A 10 7.72 7.40 -3.94
CA LEU A 10 7.57 8.25 -5.12
C LEU A 10 8.87 8.99 -5.46
N GLU A 11 9.51 9.61 -4.47
CA GLU A 11 10.79 10.32 -4.67
C GLU A 11 11.89 9.37 -5.14
N GLY A 12 11.98 8.17 -4.56
CA GLY A 12 12.94 7.16 -5.00
C GLY A 12 12.74 6.78 -6.47
N ILE A 13 11.50 6.49 -6.87
CA ILE A 13 11.16 6.16 -8.27
C ILE A 13 11.46 7.34 -9.20
N GLN A 14 11.10 8.56 -8.81
CA GLN A 14 11.37 9.76 -9.62
C GLN A 14 12.87 10.02 -9.78
N ALA A 15 13.67 9.78 -8.74
CA ALA A 15 15.11 9.96 -8.78
C ALA A 15 15.83 8.90 -9.64
N ALA A 16 15.31 7.67 -9.68
CA ALA A 16 15.88 6.58 -10.47
C ALA A 16 15.42 6.56 -11.92
N ALA A 17 14.33 7.26 -12.26
CA ALA A 17 13.81 7.31 -13.61
C ALA A 17 14.77 8.03 -14.58
N SER A 18 14.98 7.47 -15.75
CA SER A 18 15.75 8.12 -16.83
C SER A 18 14.99 9.31 -17.43
N PRO A 19 15.69 10.24 -18.13
CA PRO A 19 15.03 11.38 -18.76
C PRO A 19 13.95 11.04 -19.81
N GLU A 20 14.00 9.82 -20.37
CA GLU A 20 13.00 9.33 -21.31
C GLU A 20 11.77 8.73 -20.63
N GLN A 21 11.83 8.45 -19.34
CA GLN A 21 10.74 7.88 -18.57
C GLN A 21 9.89 8.98 -17.94
N SER A 22 8.58 8.86 -18.08
CA SER A 22 7.63 9.78 -17.44
C SER A 22 6.89 9.09 -16.30
N ILE A 23 6.86 9.73 -15.14
CA ILE A 23 6.18 9.21 -13.94
C ILE A 23 4.83 9.90 -13.79
N LEU A 24 3.76 9.16 -14.02
CA LEU A 24 2.39 9.59 -13.76
C LEU A 24 1.99 9.19 -12.34
N TYR A 25 1.83 10.15 -11.46
CA TYR A 25 1.48 9.90 -10.06
C TYR A 25 -0.02 10.07 -9.82
N SER A 26 -0.64 9.07 -9.21
CA SER A 26 -1.99 9.15 -8.67
C SER A 26 -1.95 8.98 -7.16
N ASN A 27 -2.49 9.98 -6.46
CA ASN A 27 -2.65 9.89 -5.02
C ASN A 27 -4.02 9.24 -4.73
N SER A 28 -4.02 8.01 -4.27
CA SER A 28 -5.24 7.27 -3.91
C SER A 28 -5.94 7.84 -2.65
N GLY A 29 -5.47 8.97 -2.14
CA GLY A 29 -6.11 9.69 -1.06
C GLY A 29 -5.45 9.47 0.29
N ARG A 30 -5.43 10.54 1.08
CA ARG A 30 -5.17 10.44 2.52
C ARG A 30 -6.47 10.13 3.22
N ILE A 31 -6.46 9.21 4.17
CA ILE A 31 -7.57 9.07 5.10
C ILE A 31 -7.74 10.41 5.83
N LYS A 32 -8.81 11.11 5.50
CA LYS A 32 -9.22 12.30 6.24
C LYS A 32 -10.18 11.87 7.34
N ALA A 33 -9.65 11.28 8.41
CA ALA A 33 -10.44 11.11 9.61
C ALA A 33 -10.63 12.48 10.28
N LYS A 34 -11.86 12.82 10.65
CA LYS A 34 -12.09 14.01 11.49
C LYS A 34 -11.51 13.75 12.87
N LYS A 35 -10.91 14.77 13.49
CA LYS A 35 -10.33 14.68 14.84
C LYS A 35 -11.31 14.15 15.88
N SER A 36 -12.63 14.37 15.67
CA SER A 36 -13.72 13.80 16.47
C SER A 36 -13.85 12.29 16.33
N ASP A 37 -13.50 11.73 15.18
CA ASP A 37 -13.63 10.30 14.89
C ASP A 37 -12.42 9.53 15.45
N LEU A 38 -11.31 10.24 15.71
CA LEU A 38 -10.06 9.71 16.26
C LEU A 38 -10.05 9.62 17.79
N SER A 39 -10.98 10.27 18.48
CA SER A 39 -11.11 10.21 19.94
C SER A 39 -11.82 8.94 20.42
N ILE A 40 -12.32 8.12 19.51
CA ILE A 40 -13.09 6.94 19.82
C ILE A 40 -12.17 5.74 19.81
N ASN A 41 -12.21 4.98 20.90
CA ASN A 41 -11.45 3.76 21.08
C ASN A 41 -11.70 2.82 19.90
N THR A 42 -10.69 2.60 19.06
CA THR A 42 -10.78 1.83 17.81
C THR A 42 -11.11 0.35 18.00
N THR A 43 -11.29 -0.09 19.23
CA THR A 43 -11.86 -1.40 19.55
C THR A 43 -13.37 -1.49 19.28
N ASP A 44 -14.06 -0.37 18.97
CA ASP A 44 -15.45 -0.40 18.58
C ASP A 44 -15.60 -1.05 17.18
N PRO A 45 -16.26 -2.22 17.10
CA PRO A 45 -16.44 -2.93 15.83
C PRO A 45 -17.20 -2.12 14.77
N ALA A 46 -18.07 -1.21 15.18
CA ALA A 46 -18.85 -0.37 14.27
C ALA A 46 -17.96 0.68 13.60
N ILE A 47 -16.99 1.24 14.33
CA ILE A 47 -16.03 2.21 13.80
C ILE A 47 -14.99 1.50 12.93
N GLN A 48 -14.48 0.35 13.37
CA GLN A 48 -13.62 -0.48 12.53
C GLN A 48 -14.33 -0.87 11.23
N LYS A 49 -15.61 -1.26 11.30
CA LYS A 49 -16.42 -1.56 10.13
C LYS A 49 -16.55 -0.33 9.23
N LYS A 50 -16.82 0.84 9.78
CA LYS A 50 -16.93 2.10 9.03
C LYS A 50 -15.62 2.49 8.35
N LEU A 51 -14.50 2.42 9.06
CA LEU A 51 -13.18 2.67 8.50
C LEU A 51 -12.80 1.64 7.42
N ILE A 52 -13.20 0.38 7.59
CA ILE A 52 -12.93 -0.70 6.63
C ILE A 52 -13.84 -0.61 5.41
N THR A 53 -15.13 -0.30 5.59
CA THR A 53 -16.12 -0.32 4.51
C THR A 53 -16.27 1.02 3.78
N GLU A 54 -16.07 2.14 4.46
CA GLU A 54 -16.27 3.47 3.89
C GLU A 54 -15.01 4.09 3.28
N GLY A 55 -13.97 3.26 3.03
CA GLY A 55 -13.01 3.65 2.03
C GLY A 55 -11.58 3.88 2.41
N GLY A 56 -11.17 3.81 3.66
CA GLY A 56 -9.73 3.94 3.95
C GLY A 56 -8.99 5.06 3.19
N GLY A 57 -9.68 6.15 2.82
CA GLY A 57 -9.13 7.25 2.03
C GLY A 57 -9.18 7.09 0.51
N ILE A 58 -9.52 5.92 0.00
CA ILE A 58 -9.66 5.68 -1.44
C ILE A 58 -11.11 6.01 -1.86
N SER A 59 -11.27 7.05 -2.67
CA SER A 59 -12.53 7.47 -3.26
C SER A 59 -12.71 6.95 -4.69
N ASP A 60 -13.91 7.02 -5.23
CA ASP A 60 -14.16 6.72 -6.65
C ASP A 60 -13.28 7.58 -7.56
N TYR A 61 -13.18 8.88 -7.26
CA TYR A 61 -12.28 9.77 -7.99
C TYR A 61 -10.80 9.31 -7.97
N SER A 62 -10.33 8.77 -6.84
CA SER A 62 -8.97 8.25 -6.74
C SER A 62 -8.77 7.02 -7.61
N ILE A 63 -9.76 6.12 -7.66
CA ILE A 63 -9.74 4.93 -8.52
C ILE A 63 -9.79 5.33 -9.98
N ASP A 64 -10.68 6.23 -10.36
CA ASP A 64 -10.82 6.72 -11.73
C ASP A 64 -9.54 7.41 -12.23
N ASP A 65 -8.92 8.23 -11.39
CA ASP A 65 -7.64 8.88 -11.71
C ASP A 65 -6.51 7.85 -11.91
N ALA A 66 -6.42 6.85 -11.02
CA ALA A 66 -5.43 5.79 -11.12
C ALA A 66 -5.63 4.94 -12.39
N VAL A 67 -6.86 4.56 -12.69
CA VAL A 67 -7.22 3.81 -13.92
C VAL A 67 -6.88 4.60 -15.18
N ARG A 68 -7.19 5.90 -15.20
CA ARG A 68 -6.88 6.76 -16.33
C ARG A 68 -5.37 6.85 -16.58
N LYS A 69 -4.57 6.99 -15.52
CA LYS A 69 -3.12 7.04 -15.60
C LYS A 69 -2.52 5.68 -15.97
N ALA A 70 -3.02 4.60 -15.41
CA ALA A 70 -2.57 3.27 -15.75
C ALA A 70 -2.73 2.97 -17.24
N ARG A 71 -3.86 3.34 -17.85
CA ARG A 71 -4.08 3.20 -19.31
C ARG A 71 -3.10 3.98 -20.19
N GLN A 72 -2.41 4.97 -19.63
CA GLN A 72 -1.41 5.79 -20.33
C GLN A 72 0.02 5.36 -20.01
N SER A 73 0.19 4.28 -19.24
CA SER A 73 1.49 3.83 -18.73
C SER A 73 1.81 2.43 -19.26
N ASP A 74 3.08 2.15 -19.43
CA ASP A 74 3.60 0.83 -19.80
C ASP A 74 3.65 -0.11 -18.58
N LEU A 75 3.69 0.45 -17.36
CA LEU A 75 3.74 -0.27 -16.10
C LEU A 75 3.04 0.55 -15.00
N ALA A 76 2.27 -0.11 -14.17
CA ALA A 76 1.67 0.47 -12.97
C ALA A 76 2.34 -0.09 -11.71
N ILE A 77 2.93 0.77 -10.89
CA ILE A 77 3.45 0.43 -9.57
C ILE A 77 2.41 0.88 -8.53
N VAL A 78 1.84 -0.08 -7.81
CA VAL A 78 0.75 0.17 -6.87
C VAL A 78 1.23 -0.10 -5.44
N ALA A 79 1.45 0.96 -4.67
CA ALA A 79 1.82 0.86 -3.26
C ALA A 79 0.55 0.74 -2.40
N ILE A 80 0.43 -0.38 -1.70
CA ILE A 80 -0.65 -0.69 -0.76
C ILE A 80 -0.09 -1.20 0.56
N GLY A 81 -0.92 -1.32 1.57
CA GLY A 81 -0.44 -1.87 2.84
C GLY A 81 -1.28 -1.46 4.04
N GLY A 82 -0.64 -1.43 5.18
CA GLY A 82 -1.25 -1.10 6.46
C GLY A 82 -0.78 0.22 7.03
N TYR A 83 -1.34 0.57 8.18
CA TYR A 83 -1.01 1.77 8.95
C TYR A 83 -0.42 1.36 10.30
N GLY A 84 0.84 1.66 10.51
CA GLY A 84 1.58 1.31 11.71
C GLY A 84 1.37 2.25 12.90
N ILE A 85 2.14 2.02 13.94
CA ILE A 85 2.05 2.72 15.23
C ILE A 85 2.27 4.24 15.13
N ARG A 86 2.92 4.71 14.08
CA ARG A 86 3.15 6.15 13.82
C ARG A 86 1.96 6.85 13.18
N SER A 87 0.96 6.08 12.72
CA SER A 87 -0.29 6.64 12.21
C SER A 87 -1.16 7.17 13.34
N GLU A 88 -2.08 8.06 13.02
CA GLU A 88 -3.07 8.53 14.00
C GLU A 88 -3.82 7.35 14.62
N TRP A 89 -4.12 7.42 15.91
CA TRP A 89 -4.65 6.30 16.70
C TRP A 89 -5.83 5.56 16.05
N GLY A 90 -6.71 6.26 15.40
CA GLY A 90 -7.89 5.67 14.75
C GLY A 90 -7.62 4.98 13.41
N LEU A 91 -6.39 5.07 12.88
CA LEU A 91 -6.05 4.55 11.55
C LEU A 91 -5.13 3.34 11.59
N ARG A 92 -4.67 2.94 12.77
CA ARG A 92 -3.74 1.82 12.89
C ARG A 92 -4.39 0.52 12.47
N THR A 93 -3.70 -0.26 11.67
CA THR A 93 -4.14 -1.59 11.23
C THR A 93 -3.26 -2.70 11.78
N TYR A 94 -2.15 -2.34 12.44
CA TYR A 94 -1.23 -3.25 13.11
C TYR A 94 -0.42 -2.52 14.19
N GLY A 95 0.23 -3.29 15.05
CA GLY A 95 1.03 -2.83 16.16
C GLY A 95 0.26 -2.86 17.49
N GLU A 96 0.88 -2.38 18.54
CA GLU A 96 0.34 -2.43 19.88
C GLU A 96 -1.07 -1.82 19.95
N SER A 97 -2.00 -2.57 20.50
CA SER A 97 -3.43 -2.20 20.64
C SER A 97 -4.17 -1.93 19.33
N ALA A 98 -3.67 -2.44 18.21
CA ALA A 98 -4.25 -2.20 16.89
C ALA A 98 -4.34 -3.46 16.03
N ASP A 99 -4.18 -4.64 16.60
CA ASP A 99 -4.32 -5.89 15.89
C ASP A 99 -5.75 -6.16 15.45
N ARG A 100 -5.88 -6.83 14.33
CA ARG A 100 -7.17 -7.21 13.77
C ARG A 100 -7.13 -8.67 13.29
N PRO A 101 -8.27 -9.36 13.26
CA PRO A 101 -8.33 -10.78 12.91
C PRO A 101 -8.20 -11.07 11.41
N SER A 102 -8.17 -10.03 10.56
CA SER A 102 -8.03 -10.17 9.11
C SER A 102 -6.61 -9.88 8.65
N ILE A 103 -6.14 -10.63 7.66
CA ILE A 103 -4.90 -10.38 6.92
C ILE A 103 -5.16 -9.71 5.58
N ASP A 104 -6.41 -9.44 5.22
CA ASP A 104 -6.76 -8.71 4.00
C ASP A 104 -6.30 -7.25 4.03
N PHE A 105 -6.10 -6.71 2.85
CA PHE A 105 -5.80 -5.30 2.67
C PHE A 105 -6.94 -4.42 3.17
N TYR A 106 -6.57 -3.25 3.63
CA TYR A 106 -7.47 -2.33 4.29
C TYR A 106 -8.29 -1.48 3.30
N GLY A 107 -9.54 -1.23 3.63
CA GLY A 107 -10.41 -0.35 2.85
C GLY A 107 -10.60 -0.84 1.41
N ARG A 108 -10.54 0.09 0.46
CA ARG A 108 -10.76 -0.17 -0.97
C ARG A 108 -9.47 -0.50 -1.74
N GLN A 109 -8.40 -0.90 -1.07
CA GLN A 109 -7.12 -1.18 -1.74
C GLN A 109 -7.22 -2.33 -2.75
N LEU A 110 -7.96 -3.39 -2.41
CA LEU A 110 -8.21 -4.49 -3.35
C LEU A 110 -8.97 -4.00 -4.59
N GLU A 111 -10.00 -3.19 -4.41
CA GLU A 111 -10.79 -2.62 -5.51
C GLU A 111 -9.92 -1.75 -6.44
N LEU A 112 -9.04 -0.91 -5.86
CA LEU A 112 -8.08 -0.11 -6.62
C LEU A 112 -7.17 -1.00 -7.48
N VAL A 113 -6.59 -2.04 -6.89
CA VAL A 113 -5.71 -2.98 -7.61
C VAL A 113 -6.48 -3.69 -8.74
N GLN A 114 -7.70 -4.15 -8.47
CA GLN A 114 -8.54 -4.81 -9.46
C GLN A 114 -8.89 -3.88 -10.63
N ALA A 115 -9.22 -2.63 -10.33
CA ALA A 115 -9.56 -1.63 -11.35
C ALA A 115 -8.34 -1.30 -12.23
N ILE A 116 -7.15 -1.17 -11.65
CA ILE A 116 -5.92 -0.95 -12.40
C ILE A 116 -5.58 -2.20 -13.24
N HIS A 117 -5.64 -3.39 -12.67
CA HIS A 117 -5.39 -4.65 -13.39
C HIS A 117 -6.33 -4.82 -14.60
N ALA A 118 -7.59 -4.42 -14.46
CA ALA A 118 -8.58 -4.48 -15.54
C ALA A 118 -8.27 -3.57 -16.73
N THR A 119 -7.32 -2.66 -16.61
CA THR A 119 -6.83 -1.84 -17.75
C THR A 119 -5.99 -2.64 -18.74
N GLY A 120 -5.45 -3.79 -18.34
CA GLY A 120 -4.47 -4.57 -19.07
C GLY A 120 -3.02 -4.09 -18.91
N THR A 121 -2.79 -2.98 -18.24
CA THR A 121 -1.45 -2.49 -17.91
C THR A 121 -0.77 -3.47 -16.94
N PRO A 122 0.48 -3.90 -17.18
CA PRO A 122 1.23 -4.70 -16.22
C PRO A 122 1.29 -4.03 -14.84
N VAL A 123 1.11 -4.82 -13.77
CA VAL A 123 1.06 -4.32 -12.40
C VAL A 123 2.18 -4.91 -11.56
N VAL A 124 2.88 -4.05 -10.84
CA VAL A 124 3.77 -4.40 -9.73
C VAL A 124 3.12 -3.89 -8.45
N ILE A 125 2.90 -4.78 -7.47
CA ILE A 125 2.44 -4.37 -6.15
C ILE A 125 3.63 -4.21 -5.21
N VAL A 126 3.64 -3.10 -4.48
CA VAL A 126 4.55 -2.85 -3.36
C VAL A 126 3.73 -2.87 -2.08
N ILE A 127 4.04 -3.78 -1.17
CA ILE A 127 3.36 -3.89 0.13
C ILE A 127 4.21 -3.23 1.20
N VAL A 128 3.64 -2.20 1.85
CA VAL A 128 4.26 -1.51 3.01
C VAL A 128 3.44 -1.85 4.24
N ASN A 129 4.00 -2.61 5.16
CA ASN A 129 3.25 -3.08 6.32
C ASN A 129 4.18 -3.55 7.46
N GLY A 130 3.62 -3.75 8.65
CA GLY A 130 4.32 -4.33 9.82
C GLY A 130 3.73 -5.67 10.26
N LYS A 131 2.86 -6.28 9.45
CA LYS A 131 2.30 -7.62 9.66
C LYS A 131 2.04 -8.30 8.32
N PRO A 132 1.91 -9.63 8.27
CA PRO A 132 1.52 -10.31 7.04
C PRO A 132 0.20 -9.78 6.50
N LEU A 133 0.21 -9.34 5.25
CA LEU A 133 -1.00 -8.99 4.51
C LEU A 133 -1.08 -9.88 3.26
N ASN A 134 -2.24 -10.41 2.98
CA ASN A 134 -2.48 -11.19 1.79
C ASN A 134 -3.93 -11.09 1.34
N ASN A 135 -4.12 -11.25 0.04
CA ASN A 135 -5.43 -11.47 -0.56
C ASN A 135 -5.29 -12.48 -1.69
N GLU A 136 -6.12 -13.49 -1.68
CA GLU A 136 -6.04 -14.60 -2.64
C GLU A 136 -6.20 -14.13 -4.10
N TRP A 137 -7.04 -13.13 -4.35
CA TRP A 137 -7.19 -12.57 -5.69
C TRP A 137 -5.88 -11.93 -6.18
N ILE A 138 -5.21 -11.14 -5.33
CA ILE A 138 -3.93 -10.49 -5.67
C ILE A 138 -2.88 -11.53 -6.01
N THR A 139 -2.70 -12.53 -5.16
CA THR A 139 -1.66 -13.56 -5.37
C THR A 139 -1.93 -14.44 -6.60
N LYS A 140 -3.19 -14.56 -7.04
CA LYS A 140 -3.53 -15.29 -8.26
C LYS A 140 -3.37 -14.47 -9.54
N ASN A 141 -3.57 -13.17 -9.49
CA ASN A 141 -3.69 -12.33 -10.68
C ASN A 141 -2.50 -11.39 -10.89
N ILE A 142 -1.73 -11.08 -9.86
CA ILE A 142 -0.60 -10.16 -9.96
C ILE A 142 0.71 -10.95 -9.88
N PRO A 143 1.50 -10.97 -10.96
CA PRO A 143 2.71 -11.80 -11.03
C PRO A 143 3.88 -11.26 -10.21
N THR A 144 3.87 -9.96 -9.90
CA THR A 144 4.99 -9.31 -9.19
C THR A 144 4.50 -8.57 -7.95
N ILE A 145 4.96 -9.07 -6.80
CA ILE A 145 4.64 -8.49 -5.49
C ILE A 145 5.97 -8.30 -4.73
N VAL A 146 6.24 -7.09 -4.29
CA VAL A 146 7.41 -6.74 -3.48
C VAL A 146 6.91 -6.37 -2.09
N ASP A 147 7.26 -7.16 -1.08
CA ASP A 147 6.95 -6.85 0.32
C ASP A 147 8.16 -6.16 0.95
N VAL A 148 8.01 -4.88 1.27
CA VAL A 148 9.09 -4.06 1.80
C VAL A 148 8.99 -3.85 3.31
N TRP A 149 7.98 -4.40 3.95
CA TRP A 149 7.70 -4.17 5.37
C TRP A 149 7.66 -2.68 5.71
N GLU A 150 8.35 -2.25 6.77
CA GLU A 150 8.59 -0.84 7.10
C GLU A 150 10.05 -0.48 6.72
N PRO A 151 10.31 0.00 5.50
CA PRO A 151 11.66 0.03 4.93
C PRO A 151 12.57 1.14 5.48
N GLY A 152 12.05 2.02 6.35
CA GLY A 152 12.83 3.08 6.99
C GLY A 152 13.11 4.28 6.07
N MET A 153 14.10 5.10 6.47
CA MET A 153 14.36 6.41 5.85
C MET A 153 14.81 6.32 4.39
N TYR A 154 15.60 5.32 4.03
CA TYR A 154 16.11 5.10 2.66
C TYR A 154 15.27 4.09 1.88
N GLY A 155 14.09 3.72 2.38
CA GLY A 155 13.24 2.71 1.79
C GLY A 155 12.80 3.02 0.35
N GLY A 156 12.54 4.28 0.05
CA GLY A 156 12.21 4.71 -1.31
C GLY A 156 13.35 4.52 -2.29
N GLN A 157 14.57 4.87 -1.91
CA GLN A 157 15.76 4.66 -2.72
C GLN A 157 16.02 3.16 -2.93
N ALA A 158 16.09 2.37 -1.86
CA ALA A 158 16.36 0.94 -1.93
C ALA A 158 15.32 0.19 -2.78
N LEU A 159 14.04 0.56 -2.66
CA LEU A 159 12.99 0.00 -3.49
C LEU A 159 13.16 0.39 -4.97
N ALA A 160 13.52 1.64 -5.26
CA ALA A 160 13.74 2.08 -6.63
C ALA A 160 14.91 1.32 -7.28
N GLU A 161 16.04 1.13 -6.59
CA GLU A 161 17.18 0.34 -7.05
C GLU A 161 16.77 -1.10 -7.43
N ILE A 162 15.85 -1.71 -6.66
CA ILE A 162 15.28 -3.03 -6.98
C ILE A 162 14.36 -2.97 -8.20
N LEU A 163 13.45 -2.00 -8.25
CA LEU A 163 12.45 -1.89 -9.32
C LEU A 163 13.09 -1.58 -10.68
N PHE A 164 14.17 -0.81 -10.69
CA PHE A 164 14.92 -0.49 -11.91
C PHE A 164 16.03 -1.51 -12.24
N GLY A 165 16.22 -2.53 -11.38
CA GLY A 165 17.14 -3.64 -11.65
C GLY A 165 18.61 -3.35 -11.35
N GLU A 166 18.92 -2.27 -10.63
CA GLU A 166 20.28 -1.95 -10.20
C GLU A 166 20.75 -2.93 -9.10
N VAL A 167 19.82 -3.36 -8.24
CA VAL A 167 20.07 -4.31 -7.16
C VAL A 167 19.10 -5.47 -7.26
N ASN A 168 19.63 -6.70 -7.19
CA ASN A 168 18.78 -7.88 -7.12
C ASN A 168 18.25 -8.08 -5.69
N PRO A 169 16.92 -8.25 -5.49
CA PRO A 169 16.36 -8.44 -4.16
C PRO A 169 16.92 -9.71 -3.51
N SER A 170 17.54 -9.55 -2.35
CA SER A 170 18.18 -10.66 -1.60
C SER A 170 17.39 -11.07 -0.36
N GLY A 171 16.40 -10.27 0.03
CA GLY A 171 15.55 -10.53 1.18
C GLY A 171 14.70 -11.80 1.00
N LYS A 172 14.51 -12.50 2.12
CA LYS A 172 13.59 -13.64 2.19
C LYS A 172 12.47 -13.31 3.16
N LEU A 173 11.28 -13.85 2.90
CA LEU A 173 10.16 -13.68 3.83
C LEU A 173 10.54 -14.26 5.21
N PRO A 174 10.49 -13.47 6.28
CA PRO A 174 10.87 -13.91 7.63
C PRO A 174 9.81 -14.83 8.27
N ILE A 175 8.61 -14.84 7.72
CA ILE A 175 7.47 -15.63 8.19
C ILE A 175 6.67 -16.19 7.00
N THR A 176 5.87 -17.20 7.27
CA THR A 176 4.88 -17.69 6.31
C THR A 176 3.77 -16.67 6.12
N ILE A 177 3.45 -16.36 4.87
CA ILE A 177 2.27 -15.55 4.52
C ILE A 177 1.09 -16.50 4.31
N PRO A 178 0.08 -16.50 5.19
CA PRO A 178 -1.11 -17.37 5.03
C PRO A 178 -1.92 -16.99 3.80
N LYS A 179 -2.59 -17.93 3.17
CA LYS A 179 -3.51 -17.63 2.05
C LYS A 179 -4.75 -16.87 2.52
N HIS A 180 -5.22 -17.19 3.71
CA HIS A 180 -6.39 -16.55 4.34
C HIS A 180 -6.30 -16.69 5.86
N ALA A 181 -7.07 -15.90 6.58
CA ALA A 181 -7.05 -15.86 8.05
C ALA A 181 -7.34 -17.21 8.72
N GLY A 182 -8.04 -18.14 8.06
CA GLY A 182 -8.29 -19.47 8.60
C GLY A 182 -7.09 -20.44 8.56
N GLN A 183 -5.92 -19.98 8.14
CA GLN A 183 -4.64 -20.72 8.19
C GLN A 183 -3.71 -20.26 9.32
N ILE A 184 -4.15 -19.34 10.16
CA ILE A 184 -3.40 -18.82 11.30
C ILE A 184 -3.62 -19.71 12.51
#